data_4da6d752b0bc3e9663b322d921ec50bf
#
_entry.id   4da6d752b0bc3e9663b322d921ec50bf
#
_cell.length_a   1.000
_cell.length_b   1.000
_cell.length_c   1.000
_cell.angle_alpha   90.00
_cell.angle_beta   90.00
_cell.angle_gamma   90.00
#
_symmetry.space_group_name_H-M   'P 1'
#
loop_
_entity.id
_entity.type
_entity.pdbx_description
1 polymer ?
#
loop_
_entity_poly.entity_id
_entity_poly.type
_entity_poly.pdbx_seq_one_letter_code
_entity_poly.pdbx_strand_id
1 'polypeptide(L)'
;MKVYKMNLSVIYNILAKVSFQRKGLTLPSVALLSIIFLLTACNGDDVGDNFYTFTGETVGQYIKNRPDKYSEFTQVLDTTGVMGLLNAYGDYTCFVPDNEAMIRYYKSKGKNSAADFTLEALTKIAYDHIIKDFEITTNEFVEGFLNKQTMSGRYVDIGIYSDENGLVYTVNSMSEITEKDIEAHNGIIHVINEVVSPTENTLVEAIENDEKFSLFFEALIATGLNQDISLIKDESYVPPEEWVIRENANTIYNFAWQRVPRERKYGFTALLESNETYADNGINNLDDLKAYAKRVYDEMYPEDASVTDITDKRNSLNRFVAYHLLVKKLPMRLLVEKYDNTGMNYESTGETHSVKVVDMFEYIETLCPNTLLEVRTYRPTNEYNLLNMIPETGQAIRLTDNFDNDALNGVYHEIDGILVFNGEVERMLSTKRLRMDVSSFFPEFVNNNIRIGNSLIGGGLYSERYYIPNGYCDRIRASATTDVHYFNADDRFCDYQGDEMHLVGLYDFDITTVTIPPG
;
A
#
# COMPACT_ATOMS: atom_id res chain seq x y z
N MET A 1 -31.65 15.21 -13.69
CA MET A 1 -32.31 15.28 -15.01
C MET A 1 -32.74 13.89 -15.44
N LYS A 2 -34.05 13.61 -15.57
CA LYS A 2 -34.55 12.28 -15.90
C LYS A 2 -34.28 11.98 -17.37
N VAL A 3 -33.34 11.11 -17.65
CA VAL A 3 -33.12 10.57 -19.00
C VAL A 3 -34.18 9.52 -19.29
N TYR A 4 -35.13 9.83 -20.17
CA TYR A 4 -36.06 8.83 -20.68
C TYR A 4 -35.31 7.91 -21.66
N LYS A 5 -34.97 6.70 -21.20
CA LYS A 5 -34.58 5.61 -22.10
C LYS A 5 -35.81 5.18 -22.89
N MET A 6 -35.88 5.60 -24.11
CA MET A 6 -36.91 5.11 -25.05
C MET A 6 -36.60 3.67 -25.42
N ASN A 7 -37.53 2.78 -25.12
CA ASN A 7 -37.34 1.34 -25.21
C ASN A 7 -37.34 0.93 -26.72
N LEU A 8 -36.30 0.26 -27.18
CA LEU A 8 -36.16 -0.22 -28.55
C LEU A 8 -37.38 -1.03 -29.05
N SER A 9 -38.13 -1.66 -28.17
CA SER A 9 -39.35 -2.38 -28.48
C SER A 9 -40.47 -1.48 -29.00
N VAL A 10 -40.49 -0.20 -28.60
CA VAL A 10 -41.50 0.77 -29.10
C VAL A 10 -41.17 1.22 -30.51
N ILE A 11 -39.89 1.38 -30.83
CA ILE A 11 -39.43 1.71 -32.20
C ILE A 11 -39.71 0.56 -33.15
N TYR A 12 -39.47 -0.68 -32.73
CA TYR A 12 -39.76 -1.85 -33.55
C TYR A 12 -41.25 -2.03 -33.85
N ASN A 13 -42.12 -1.76 -32.88
CA ASN A 13 -43.58 -1.83 -33.05
C ASN A 13 -44.14 -0.70 -33.90
N ILE A 14 -43.51 0.47 -33.94
CA ILE A 14 -43.88 1.57 -34.84
C ILE A 14 -43.47 1.25 -36.28
N LEU A 15 -42.27 0.71 -36.49
CA LEU A 15 -41.78 0.31 -37.81
C LEU A 15 -42.52 -0.90 -38.38
N ALA A 16 -42.93 -1.83 -37.55
CA ALA A 16 -43.73 -3.01 -37.99
C ALA A 16 -45.17 -2.66 -38.41
N LYS A 17 -45.75 -1.57 -37.87
CA LYS A 17 -47.08 -1.08 -38.25
C LYS A 17 -47.12 -0.25 -39.54
N VAL A 18 -45.99 0.24 -40.01
CA VAL A 18 -45.89 1.05 -41.23
C VAL A 18 -45.73 0.15 -42.46
N SER A 19 -45.44 -1.15 -42.33
CA SER A 19 -45.21 -2.06 -43.46
C SER A 19 -46.49 -2.71 -44.05
N PHE A 20 -47.68 -2.39 -43.54
CA PHE A 20 -48.91 -3.07 -44.02
C PHE A 20 -50.02 -2.11 -44.42
N GLN A 21 -49.74 -1.24 -45.42
CA GLN A 21 -50.77 -0.80 -46.36
C GLN A 21 -50.16 -0.41 -47.71
N ARG A 22 -50.20 -1.37 -48.63
CA ARG A 22 -50.01 -1.09 -50.07
C ARG A 22 -51.13 -0.20 -50.57
N LYS A 23 -50.81 1.09 -50.81
CA LYS A 23 -51.31 1.88 -51.94
C LYS A 23 -50.61 3.24 -52.00
N GLY A 24 -49.69 3.36 -52.97
CA GLY A 24 -49.57 4.62 -53.75
C GLY A 24 -48.76 5.76 -53.08
N LEU A 25 -47.53 5.50 -52.58
CA LEU A 25 -46.55 6.59 -52.53
C LEU A 25 -45.47 6.34 -53.59
N THR A 26 -45.37 7.23 -54.55
CA THR A 26 -44.32 7.18 -55.59
C THR A 26 -42.99 7.65 -55.03
N LEU A 27 -41.88 7.12 -55.59
CA LEU A 27 -40.52 7.44 -55.22
C LEU A 27 -40.21 8.93 -54.93
N PRO A 28 -40.81 9.90 -55.68
CA PRO A 28 -40.60 11.31 -55.41
C PRO A 28 -41.20 11.83 -54.07
N SER A 29 -42.26 11.16 -53.58
CA SER A 29 -42.90 11.58 -52.32
C SER A 29 -42.10 11.21 -51.08
N VAL A 30 -41.36 10.07 -51.14
CA VAL A 30 -40.44 9.64 -50.07
C VAL A 30 -39.19 10.52 -50.05
N ALA A 31 -38.67 10.88 -51.24
CA ALA A 31 -37.55 11.82 -51.35
C ALA A 31 -37.89 13.22 -50.85
N LEU A 32 -39.14 13.70 -51.14
CA LEU A 32 -39.58 15.00 -50.63
C LEU A 32 -39.76 15.02 -49.11
N LEU A 33 -40.26 13.93 -48.51
CA LEU A 33 -40.34 13.79 -47.05
C LEU A 33 -38.97 13.74 -46.40
N SER A 34 -38.00 13.10 -47.01
CA SER A 34 -36.62 13.04 -46.55
C SER A 34 -35.93 14.41 -46.61
N ILE A 35 -36.20 15.18 -47.65
CA ILE A 35 -35.66 16.55 -47.80
C ILE A 35 -36.31 17.52 -46.80
N ILE A 36 -37.59 17.37 -46.49
CA ILE A 36 -38.26 18.18 -45.45
C ILE A 36 -37.71 17.86 -44.08
N PHE A 37 -37.38 16.57 -43.78
CA PHE A 37 -36.72 16.20 -42.52
C PHE A 37 -35.28 16.72 -42.42
N LEU A 38 -34.58 16.87 -43.54
CA LEU A 38 -33.23 17.43 -43.56
C LEU A 38 -33.24 18.96 -43.47
N LEU A 39 -34.30 19.62 -43.90
CA LEU A 39 -34.43 21.07 -43.81
C LEU A 39 -34.95 21.56 -42.44
N THR A 40 -35.64 20.71 -41.69
CA THR A 40 -36.04 21.05 -40.29
C THR A 40 -34.95 20.73 -39.26
N ALA A 41 -33.88 20.01 -39.65
CA ALA A 41 -32.73 19.78 -38.80
C ALA A 41 -31.73 20.95 -38.76
N CYS A 42 -31.97 22.01 -39.56
CA CYS A 42 -31.18 23.24 -39.60
C CYS A 42 -31.98 24.48 -39.19
N ASN A 43 -32.89 24.37 -38.26
CA ASN A 43 -33.23 25.54 -37.48
C ASN A 43 -32.19 25.62 -36.35
N GLY A 44 -31.30 26.58 -36.48
CA GLY A 44 -30.45 27.01 -35.39
C GLY A 44 -31.33 27.49 -34.22
N ASP A 45 -31.80 26.56 -33.43
CA ASP A 45 -31.87 26.84 -32.02
C ASP A 45 -30.43 27.14 -31.63
N ASP A 46 -30.18 28.33 -31.19
CA ASP A 46 -29.01 28.65 -30.40
C ASP A 46 -28.76 27.46 -29.50
N VAL A 47 -27.80 26.60 -29.91
CA VAL A 47 -27.05 25.85 -28.97
C VAL A 47 -26.36 26.96 -28.21
N GLY A 48 -27.09 27.52 -27.23
CA GLY A 48 -26.48 28.35 -26.23
C GLY A 48 -25.22 27.59 -25.87
N ASP A 49 -24.13 28.25 -26.09
CA ASP A 49 -22.84 27.82 -25.57
C ASP A 49 -23.04 27.56 -24.07
N ASN A 50 -23.61 26.42 -23.74
CA ASN A 50 -23.40 25.77 -22.48
C ASN A 50 -21.97 25.27 -22.51
N PHE A 51 -21.03 26.16 -22.78
CA PHE A 51 -19.76 26.12 -22.10
C PHE A 51 -20.14 26.08 -20.63
N TYR A 52 -19.96 24.94 -20.00
CA TYR A 52 -19.95 24.87 -18.56
C TYR A 52 -18.90 25.88 -18.12
N THR A 53 -19.33 27.14 -17.91
CA THR A 53 -18.51 28.14 -17.26
C THR A 53 -18.38 27.64 -15.85
N PHE A 54 -17.17 27.25 -15.51
CA PHE A 54 -16.83 26.95 -14.13
C PHE A 54 -17.33 28.05 -13.26
N THR A 55 -18.29 27.78 -12.38
CA THR A 55 -18.87 28.78 -11.49
C THR A 55 -18.01 29.05 -10.27
N GLY A 56 -16.93 28.25 -10.09
CA GLY A 56 -15.94 28.34 -9.02
C GLY A 56 -14.51 28.19 -9.55
N GLU A 57 -13.53 28.47 -8.70
CA GLU A 57 -12.12 28.22 -9.00
C GLU A 57 -11.87 26.70 -9.17
N THR A 58 -11.14 26.32 -10.20
CA THR A 58 -10.57 24.96 -10.30
C THR A 58 -9.43 24.80 -9.30
N VAL A 59 -9.01 23.56 -9.04
CA VAL A 59 -7.83 23.28 -8.20
C VAL A 59 -6.61 24.08 -8.69
N GLY A 60 -6.33 24.05 -10.00
CA GLY A 60 -5.22 24.81 -10.57
C GLY A 60 -5.36 26.32 -10.41
N GLN A 61 -6.58 26.86 -10.57
CA GLN A 61 -6.84 28.30 -10.35
C GLN A 61 -6.68 28.68 -8.88
N TYR A 62 -7.18 27.84 -7.96
CA TYR A 62 -7.04 28.06 -6.53
C TYR A 62 -5.57 28.21 -6.13
N ILE A 63 -4.72 27.29 -6.59
CA ILE A 63 -3.27 27.30 -6.32
C ILE A 63 -2.63 28.55 -6.95
N LYS A 64 -2.91 28.81 -8.23
CA LYS A 64 -2.28 29.89 -9.01
C LYS A 64 -2.66 31.29 -8.52
N ASN A 65 -3.87 31.46 -7.99
CA ASN A 65 -4.37 32.75 -7.51
C ASN A 65 -3.85 33.12 -6.11
N ARG A 66 -3.07 32.23 -5.46
CA ARG A 66 -2.49 32.45 -4.12
C ARG A 66 -0.96 32.30 -4.13
N PRO A 67 -0.25 33.15 -4.91
CA PRO A 67 1.20 33.01 -5.07
C PRO A 67 1.98 33.28 -3.77
N ASP A 68 1.42 34.03 -2.84
CA ASP A 68 1.95 34.23 -1.51
C ASP A 68 2.09 32.92 -0.72
N LYS A 69 1.21 31.95 -0.97
CA LYS A 69 1.21 30.65 -0.33
C LYS A 69 1.83 29.52 -1.19
N TYR A 70 1.63 29.53 -2.52
CA TYR A 70 1.86 28.35 -3.37
C TYR A 70 2.69 28.64 -4.63
N SER A 71 3.43 29.77 -4.71
CA SER A 71 4.23 30.12 -5.91
C SER A 71 5.24 29.03 -6.29
N GLU A 72 5.87 28.38 -5.31
CA GLU A 72 6.87 27.36 -5.54
C GLU A 72 6.24 26.09 -6.14
N PHE A 73 5.13 25.63 -5.59
CA PHE A 73 4.42 24.48 -6.14
C PHE A 73 3.77 24.81 -7.49
N THR A 74 3.29 26.04 -7.67
CA THR A 74 2.80 26.54 -8.97
C THR A 74 3.88 26.39 -10.05
N GLN A 75 5.13 26.73 -9.75
CA GLN A 75 6.23 26.60 -10.68
C GLN A 75 6.47 25.12 -11.08
N VAL A 76 6.36 24.19 -10.14
CA VAL A 76 6.44 22.75 -10.42
C VAL A 76 5.31 22.32 -11.35
N LEU A 77 4.06 22.70 -11.05
CA LEU A 77 2.89 22.34 -11.84
C LEU A 77 2.92 22.95 -13.26
N ASP A 78 3.34 24.20 -13.39
CA ASP A 78 3.46 24.88 -14.69
C ASP A 78 4.59 24.24 -15.53
N THR A 79 5.76 23.95 -14.93
CA THR A 79 6.92 23.37 -15.62
C THR A 79 6.61 21.95 -16.13
N THR A 80 5.84 21.17 -15.38
CA THR A 80 5.49 19.79 -15.73
C THR A 80 4.24 19.70 -16.63
N GLY A 81 3.54 20.81 -16.83
CA GLY A 81 2.27 20.87 -17.57
C GLY A 81 1.05 20.36 -16.76
N VAL A 82 1.25 19.92 -15.52
CA VAL A 82 0.19 19.38 -14.64
C VAL A 82 -0.81 20.48 -14.26
N MET A 83 -0.41 21.75 -14.24
CA MET A 83 -1.32 22.87 -14.05
C MET A 83 -2.47 22.87 -15.07
N GLY A 84 -2.17 22.51 -16.32
CA GLY A 84 -3.19 22.38 -17.36
C GLY A 84 -4.21 21.28 -17.06
N LEU A 85 -3.75 20.18 -16.48
CA LEU A 85 -4.61 19.06 -16.05
C LEU A 85 -5.54 19.52 -14.90
N LEU A 86 -5.01 20.19 -13.88
CA LEU A 86 -5.78 20.68 -12.72
C LEU A 86 -6.75 21.83 -13.06
N ASN A 87 -6.61 22.43 -14.22
CA ASN A 87 -7.55 23.41 -14.78
C ASN A 87 -8.59 22.78 -15.69
N ALA A 88 -8.42 21.50 -16.06
CA ALA A 88 -9.36 20.78 -16.90
C ALA A 88 -10.51 20.20 -16.08
N TYR A 89 -11.52 19.72 -16.80
CA TYR A 89 -12.62 18.97 -16.20
C TYR A 89 -12.11 17.63 -15.62
N GLY A 90 -12.55 17.28 -14.42
CA GLY A 90 -12.17 16.06 -13.72
C GLY A 90 -12.44 16.19 -12.23
N ASP A 91 -12.18 15.14 -11.48
CA ASP A 91 -12.28 15.09 -10.02
C ASP A 91 -10.87 14.84 -9.46
N TYR A 92 -10.40 15.72 -8.57
CA TYR A 92 -9.04 15.64 -8.03
C TYR A 92 -9.04 15.73 -6.51
N THR A 93 -8.12 15.02 -5.88
CA THR A 93 -7.68 15.31 -4.51
C THR A 93 -6.22 15.72 -4.56
N CYS A 94 -5.93 16.93 -4.07
CA CYS A 94 -4.59 17.50 -4.13
C CYS A 94 -4.06 17.79 -2.73
N PHE A 95 -2.90 17.23 -2.42
CA PHE A 95 -2.10 17.57 -1.24
C PHE A 95 -1.14 18.68 -1.65
N VAL A 96 -1.42 19.93 -1.27
CA VAL A 96 -0.70 21.09 -1.79
C VAL A 96 0.31 21.58 -0.76
N PRO A 97 1.62 21.42 -0.99
CA PRO A 97 2.64 21.96 -0.10
C PRO A 97 2.68 23.49 -0.20
N ASP A 98 2.83 24.15 0.93
CA ASP A 98 3.04 25.59 0.97
C ASP A 98 4.47 25.98 0.48
N ASN A 99 4.74 27.26 0.33
CA ASN A 99 6.04 27.75 -0.12
C ASN A 99 7.17 27.39 0.85
N GLU A 100 6.89 27.36 2.15
CA GLU A 100 7.90 27.01 3.15
C GLU A 100 8.27 25.54 3.06
N ALA A 101 7.29 24.66 2.89
CA ALA A 101 7.50 23.22 2.66
C ALA A 101 8.37 22.99 1.41
N MET A 102 8.03 23.66 0.30
CA MET A 102 8.80 23.56 -0.94
C MET A 102 10.25 24.05 -0.78
N ILE A 103 10.45 25.17 -0.11
CA ILE A 103 11.79 25.72 0.14
C ILE A 103 12.60 24.78 1.06
N ARG A 104 11.98 24.21 2.10
CA ARG A 104 12.66 23.20 2.94
C ARG A 104 13.06 21.99 2.11
N TYR A 105 12.15 21.49 1.27
CA TYR A 105 12.43 20.37 0.37
C TYR A 105 13.58 20.66 -0.59
N TYR A 106 13.64 21.83 -1.25
CA TYR A 106 14.77 22.19 -2.12
C TYR A 106 16.10 22.17 -1.36
N LYS A 107 16.12 22.76 -0.16
CA LYS A 107 17.33 22.80 0.68
C LYS A 107 17.78 21.40 1.10
N SER A 108 16.85 20.50 1.45
CA SER A 108 17.17 19.11 1.80
C SER A 108 17.82 18.34 0.65
N LYS A 109 17.52 18.74 -0.61
CA LYS A 109 18.13 18.17 -1.82
C LYS A 109 19.36 18.96 -2.31
N GLY A 110 19.86 19.91 -1.53
CA GLY A 110 20.98 20.76 -1.94
C GLY A 110 20.66 21.68 -3.14
N LYS A 111 19.38 22.04 -3.32
CA LYS A 111 18.84 22.87 -4.40
C LYS A 111 18.31 24.18 -3.85
N ASN A 112 18.10 25.16 -4.73
CA ASN A 112 17.60 26.48 -4.35
C ASN A 112 16.18 26.75 -4.87
N SER A 113 15.77 26.09 -5.95
CA SER A 113 14.48 26.30 -6.61
C SER A 113 14.08 25.11 -7.47
N ALA A 114 12.84 25.09 -7.96
CA ALA A 114 12.37 24.07 -8.91
C ALA A 114 13.23 24.01 -10.19
N ALA A 115 13.85 25.12 -10.61
CA ALA A 115 14.69 25.16 -11.82
C ALA A 115 15.96 24.30 -11.72
N ASP A 116 16.36 23.92 -10.52
CA ASP A 116 17.57 23.10 -10.29
C ASP A 116 17.29 21.58 -10.40
N PHE A 117 16.04 21.20 -10.62
CA PHE A 117 15.61 19.81 -10.77
C PHE A 117 15.39 19.44 -12.23
N THR A 118 15.51 18.14 -12.54
CA THR A 118 15.13 17.62 -13.86
C THR A 118 13.61 17.63 -14.02
N LEU A 119 13.14 17.67 -15.27
CA LEU A 119 11.70 17.59 -15.56
C LEU A 119 11.08 16.31 -15.00
N GLU A 120 11.79 15.20 -15.06
CA GLU A 120 11.36 13.91 -14.51
C GLU A 120 11.15 14.00 -12.99
N ALA A 121 12.11 14.57 -12.25
CA ALA A 121 12.00 14.76 -10.81
C ALA A 121 10.82 15.68 -10.44
N LEU A 122 10.64 16.79 -11.16
CA LEU A 122 9.49 17.68 -10.94
C LEU A 122 8.16 16.99 -11.26
N THR A 123 8.12 16.18 -12.33
CA THR A 123 6.90 15.43 -12.69
C THR A 123 6.53 14.43 -11.60
N LYS A 124 7.53 13.76 -11.03
CA LYS A 124 7.32 12.84 -9.91
C LYS A 124 6.76 13.57 -8.68
N ILE A 125 7.36 14.72 -8.32
CA ILE A 125 6.84 15.57 -7.24
C ILE A 125 5.37 15.93 -7.51
N ALA A 126 5.05 16.47 -8.69
CA ALA A 126 3.67 16.85 -9.01
C ALA A 126 2.70 15.66 -8.90
N TYR A 127 3.11 14.48 -9.41
CA TYR A 127 2.26 13.29 -9.44
C TYR A 127 2.08 12.64 -8.08
N ASP A 128 3.06 12.72 -7.18
CA ASP A 128 2.96 12.20 -5.81
C ASP A 128 1.93 12.98 -4.97
N HIS A 129 1.59 14.20 -5.36
CA HIS A 129 0.67 15.09 -4.64
C HIS A 129 -0.78 15.07 -5.15
N ILE A 130 -1.09 14.30 -6.18
CA ILE A 130 -2.40 14.35 -6.85
C ILE A 130 -2.98 12.95 -6.98
N ILE A 131 -4.20 12.77 -6.46
CA ILE A 131 -5.07 11.64 -6.75
C ILE A 131 -6.07 12.12 -7.80
N LYS A 132 -6.16 11.40 -8.92
CA LYS A 132 -7.04 11.72 -10.04
C LYS A 132 -8.30 10.86 -10.02
N ASP A 133 -9.41 11.41 -10.54
CA ASP A 133 -10.72 10.79 -10.67
C ASP A 133 -11.45 10.54 -9.34
N PHE A 134 -10.99 11.18 -8.24
CA PHE A 134 -11.61 11.11 -6.92
C PHE A 134 -11.50 12.41 -6.15
N GLU A 135 -12.58 12.79 -5.45
CA GLU A 135 -12.64 13.87 -4.46
C GLU A 135 -12.75 13.23 -3.08
N ILE A 136 -11.69 13.30 -2.28
CA ILE A 136 -11.61 12.66 -0.98
C ILE A 136 -11.50 13.74 0.10
N THR A 137 -12.48 13.77 0.99
CA THR A 137 -12.50 14.67 2.15
C THR A 137 -11.93 13.98 3.39
N THR A 138 -11.59 14.76 4.44
CA THR A 138 -11.11 14.18 5.71
C THR A 138 -12.15 13.30 6.40
N ASN A 139 -13.44 13.42 6.05
CA ASN A 139 -14.47 12.50 6.54
C ASN A 139 -14.34 11.07 6.01
N GLU A 140 -13.61 10.91 4.90
CA GLU A 140 -13.32 9.62 4.28
C GLU A 140 -11.93 9.09 4.66
N PHE A 141 -11.16 9.88 5.42
CA PHE A 141 -9.86 9.47 5.92
C PHE A 141 -9.99 8.42 7.01
N VAL A 142 -9.23 7.39 6.84
CA VAL A 142 -9.01 6.36 7.85
C VAL A 142 -7.51 6.22 8.04
N GLU A 143 -7.11 5.86 9.24
CA GLU A 143 -5.70 5.62 9.52
C GLU A 143 -5.17 4.50 8.62
N GLY A 144 -4.10 4.78 7.90
CA GLY A 144 -3.49 3.90 6.92
C GLY A 144 -3.64 4.40 5.48
N PHE A 145 -3.39 3.53 4.51
CA PHE A 145 -3.41 3.94 3.11
C PHE A 145 -4.80 4.31 2.62
N LEU A 146 -4.88 5.45 1.94
CA LEU A 146 -6.04 5.73 1.10
C LEU A 146 -6.16 4.63 0.04
N ASN A 147 -7.40 4.23 -0.25
CA ASN A 147 -7.68 3.17 -1.24
C ASN A 147 -7.51 3.63 -2.70
N LYS A 148 -6.91 4.79 -2.91
CA LYS A 148 -6.65 5.40 -4.22
C LYS A 148 -5.20 5.79 -4.36
N GLN A 149 -4.67 5.54 -5.54
CA GLN A 149 -3.28 5.88 -5.86
C GLN A 149 -3.18 7.32 -6.34
N THR A 150 -2.05 7.93 -6.03
CA THR A 150 -1.64 9.17 -6.69
C THR A 150 -1.35 8.93 -8.18
N MET A 151 -1.18 9.98 -8.93
CA MET A 151 -0.82 9.90 -10.37
C MET A 151 0.53 9.21 -10.60
N SER A 152 1.40 9.12 -9.59
CA SER A 152 2.65 8.35 -9.63
C SER A 152 2.45 6.85 -9.38
N GLY A 153 1.22 6.40 -9.10
CA GLY A 153 0.91 5.01 -8.77
C GLY A 153 1.24 4.61 -7.33
N ARG A 154 1.32 5.58 -6.42
CA ARG A 154 1.61 5.38 -4.99
C ARG A 154 0.36 5.56 -4.16
N TYR A 155 0.28 4.84 -3.08
CA TYR A 155 -0.74 5.08 -2.07
C TYR A 155 -0.25 6.16 -1.08
N VAL A 156 -1.18 6.98 -0.66
CA VAL A 156 -0.97 7.97 0.40
C VAL A 156 -1.34 7.31 1.73
N ASP A 157 -0.42 7.34 2.69
CA ASP A 157 -0.65 6.86 4.05
C ASP A 157 -1.15 8.01 4.93
N ILE A 158 -2.30 7.84 5.57
CA ILE A 158 -2.92 8.83 6.44
C ILE A 158 -2.72 8.41 7.89
N GLY A 159 -2.02 9.24 8.66
CA GLY A 159 -1.97 9.14 10.11
C GLY A 159 -3.05 10.03 10.74
N ILE A 160 -3.65 9.57 11.83
CA ILE A 160 -4.66 10.33 12.58
C ILE A 160 -4.28 10.25 14.06
N TYR A 161 -4.01 11.40 14.66
CA TYR A 161 -3.77 11.49 16.11
C TYR A 161 -4.46 12.72 16.70
N SER A 162 -4.49 12.83 18.02
CA SER A 162 -5.07 13.98 18.72
C SER A 162 -3.99 14.75 19.46
N ASP A 163 -3.99 16.06 19.30
CA ASP A 163 -3.21 16.98 20.10
C ASP A 163 -4.13 17.87 20.98
N GLU A 164 -3.57 18.88 21.62
CA GLU A 164 -4.32 19.86 22.43
C GLU A 164 -5.29 20.72 21.61
N ASN A 165 -5.14 20.80 20.29
CA ASN A 165 -5.96 21.59 19.37
C ASN A 165 -7.02 20.73 18.65
N GLY A 166 -6.97 19.41 18.77
CA GLY A 166 -7.95 18.50 18.18
C GLY A 166 -7.34 17.37 17.33
N LEU A 167 -8.06 16.92 16.31
CA LEU A 167 -7.59 15.88 15.41
C LEU A 167 -6.59 16.45 14.39
N VAL A 168 -5.41 15.87 14.36
CA VAL A 168 -4.36 16.14 13.38
C VAL A 168 -4.32 15.00 12.38
N TYR A 169 -4.17 15.35 11.11
CA TYR A 169 -4.00 14.41 10.02
C TYR A 169 -2.60 14.54 9.44
N THR A 170 -1.92 13.43 9.24
CA THR A 170 -0.63 13.40 8.56
C THR A 170 -0.69 12.64 7.25
N VAL A 171 0.18 12.99 6.34
CA VAL A 171 0.38 12.36 5.04
C VAL A 171 1.75 11.72 5.03
N ASN A 172 1.80 10.39 4.79
CA ASN A 172 3.02 9.60 4.77
C ASN A 172 3.88 9.77 6.04
N SER A 173 3.22 9.86 7.21
CA SER A 173 3.83 10.02 8.54
C SER A 173 4.74 11.25 8.73
N MET A 174 4.92 12.08 7.70
CA MET A 174 5.88 13.19 7.68
C MET A 174 5.23 14.57 7.55
N SER A 175 4.12 14.66 6.86
CA SER A 175 3.51 15.93 6.49
C SER A 175 2.17 16.12 7.17
N GLU A 176 2.02 17.18 7.98
CA GLU A 176 0.72 17.53 8.57
C GLU A 176 -0.16 18.27 7.57
N ILE A 177 -1.46 17.99 7.62
CA ILE A 177 -2.48 18.75 6.90
C ILE A 177 -2.82 19.98 7.74
N THR A 178 -2.40 21.15 7.26
CA THR A 178 -2.61 22.44 7.94
C THR A 178 -3.95 23.11 7.62
N GLU A 179 -4.41 22.95 6.37
CA GLU A 179 -5.75 23.38 5.93
C GLU A 179 -6.38 22.21 5.17
N LYS A 180 -7.58 21.80 5.55
CA LYS A 180 -8.24 20.61 5.01
C LYS A 180 -9.56 20.92 4.33
N ASP A 181 -10.00 20.02 3.45
CA ASP A 181 -11.33 20.02 2.83
C ASP A 181 -11.66 21.33 2.10
N ILE A 182 -10.67 21.94 1.44
CA ILE A 182 -10.89 23.13 0.63
C ILE A 182 -11.53 22.70 -0.69
N GLU A 183 -12.80 23.07 -0.87
CA GLU A 183 -13.55 22.73 -2.07
C GLU A 183 -13.14 23.62 -3.24
N ALA A 184 -12.77 23.01 -4.35
CA ALA A 184 -12.60 23.62 -5.66
C ALA A 184 -13.67 23.08 -6.62
N HIS A 185 -13.85 23.72 -7.78
CA HIS A 185 -14.87 23.29 -8.74
C HIS A 185 -14.68 21.85 -9.26
N ASN A 186 -13.47 21.38 -9.28
CA ASN A 186 -13.07 20.08 -9.82
C ASN A 186 -12.18 19.28 -8.84
N GLY A 187 -12.36 19.46 -7.53
CA GLY A 187 -11.60 18.67 -6.58
C GLY A 187 -11.54 19.24 -5.16
N ILE A 188 -10.88 18.47 -4.31
CA ILE A 188 -10.61 18.80 -2.92
C ILE A 188 -9.12 19.08 -2.75
N ILE A 189 -8.81 20.12 -1.96
CA ILE A 189 -7.43 20.51 -1.65
C ILE A 189 -7.19 20.34 -0.14
N HIS A 190 -6.08 19.69 0.18
CA HIS A 190 -5.50 19.64 1.52
C HIS A 190 -4.14 20.30 1.50
N VAL A 191 -3.95 21.35 2.27
CA VAL A 191 -2.66 22.03 2.39
C VAL A 191 -1.80 21.29 3.36
N ILE A 192 -0.55 21.06 2.99
CA ILE A 192 0.42 20.27 3.76
C ILE A 192 1.67 21.09 4.05
N ASN A 193 2.29 20.81 5.21
CA ASN A 193 3.48 21.55 5.67
C ASN A 193 4.80 20.93 5.23
N GLU A 194 4.81 19.75 4.62
CA GLU A 194 6.00 19.11 4.03
C GLU A 194 5.67 18.55 2.64
N VAL A 195 6.65 18.44 1.77
CA VAL A 195 6.49 17.88 0.43
C VAL A 195 6.36 16.37 0.51
N VAL A 196 5.30 15.82 -0.06
CA VAL A 196 5.15 14.37 -0.24
C VAL A 196 6.16 13.92 -1.28
N SER A 197 7.34 13.54 -0.80
CA SER A 197 8.41 13.04 -1.63
C SER A 197 8.80 11.66 -1.14
N PRO A 198 8.97 10.69 -2.05
CA PRO A 198 9.54 9.43 -1.64
C PRO A 198 10.95 9.66 -1.15
N THR A 199 11.32 8.97 -0.10
CA THR A 199 12.72 8.89 0.26
C THR A 199 13.50 8.23 -0.88
N GLU A 200 14.66 8.77 -1.19
CA GLU A 200 15.56 8.22 -2.20
C GLU A 200 16.61 7.30 -1.58
N ASN A 201 16.76 7.38 -0.26
CA ASN A 201 17.69 6.56 0.48
C ASN A 201 17.15 5.13 0.60
N THR A 202 18.00 4.16 0.31
CA THR A 202 17.75 2.77 0.69
C THR A 202 17.64 2.63 2.19
N LEU A 203 17.12 1.51 2.68
CA LEU A 203 17.02 1.25 4.13
C LEU A 203 18.39 1.34 4.81
N VAL A 204 19.44 0.85 4.15
CA VAL A 204 20.83 0.93 4.65
C VAL A 204 21.27 2.39 4.81
N GLU A 205 21.07 3.21 3.77
CA GLU A 205 21.43 4.64 3.80
C GLU A 205 20.58 5.44 4.80
N ALA A 206 19.32 5.07 4.98
CA ALA A 206 18.45 5.72 5.95
C ALA A 206 18.93 5.45 7.39
N ILE A 207 19.32 4.21 7.71
CA ILE A 207 19.90 3.85 9.01
C ILE A 207 21.26 4.51 9.20
N GLU A 208 22.13 4.56 8.18
CA GLU A 208 23.44 5.22 8.21
C GLU A 208 23.34 6.70 8.58
N ASN A 209 22.33 7.38 8.04
CA ASN A 209 22.12 8.81 8.24
C ASN A 209 21.50 9.16 9.61
N ASP A 210 21.08 8.17 10.40
CA ASP A 210 20.50 8.37 11.72
C ASP A 210 21.51 7.96 12.81
N GLU A 211 22.22 8.97 13.36
CA GLU A 211 23.25 8.77 14.40
C GLU A 211 22.74 8.01 15.62
N LYS A 212 21.44 8.01 15.87
CA LYS A 212 20.78 7.31 16.99
C LYS A 212 20.98 5.80 16.92
N PHE A 213 21.16 5.24 15.71
CA PHE A 213 21.31 3.81 15.46
C PHE A 213 22.71 3.41 15.00
N SER A 214 23.71 4.24 15.27
CA SER A 214 25.08 4.03 14.76
C SER A 214 25.69 2.70 15.20
N LEU A 215 25.40 2.21 16.42
CA LEU A 215 25.90 0.91 16.88
C LEU A 215 25.26 -0.26 16.12
N PHE A 216 23.96 -0.21 15.87
CA PHE A 216 23.30 -1.20 15.02
C PHE A 216 23.84 -1.16 13.59
N PHE A 217 24.03 0.04 13.04
CA PHE A 217 24.61 0.21 11.71
C PHE A 217 26.01 -0.38 11.61
N GLU A 218 26.87 -0.16 12.60
CA GLU A 218 28.19 -0.78 12.67
C GLU A 218 28.11 -2.31 12.64
N ALA A 219 27.18 -2.90 13.41
CA ALA A 219 26.94 -4.34 13.42
C ALA A 219 26.38 -4.86 12.08
N LEU A 220 25.47 -4.11 11.45
CA LEU A 220 24.90 -4.41 10.15
C LEU A 220 25.98 -4.50 9.05
N ILE A 221 26.89 -3.52 9.02
CA ILE A 221 28.03 -3.53 8.07
C ILE A 221 29.00 -4.66 8.39
N ALA A 222 29.34 -4.87 9.66
CA ALA A 222 30.28 -5.90 10.08
C ALA A 222 29.80 -7.31 9.72
N THR A 223 28.50 -7.58 9.78
CA THR A 223 27.90 -8.87 9.42
C THR A 223 27.69 -9.06 7.93
N GLY A 224 27.81 -8.00 7.12
CA GLY A 224 27.57 -8.03 5.68
C GLY A 224 26.09 -8.06 5.28
N LEU A 225 25.16 -8.04 6.25
CA LEU A 225 23.71 -8.10 5.99
C LEU A 225 23.16 -6.84 5.30
N ASN A 226 23.92 -5.74 5.34
CA ASN A 226 23.61 -4.54 4.55
C ASN A 226 23.46 -4.86 3.04
N GLN A 227 24.20 -5.85 2.53
CA GLN A 227 24.10 -6.23 1.12
C GLN A 227 22.75 -6.91 0.81
N ASP A 228 22.24 -7.73 1.73
CA ASP A 228 20.96 -8.41 1.57
C ASP A 228 19.80 -7.40 1.56
N ILE A 229 19.83 -6.38 2.43
CA ILE A 229 18.76 -5.39 2.54
C ILE A 229 18.94 -4.11 1.70
N SER A 230 19.98 -4.03 0.86
CA SER A 230 20.15 -2.95 -0.12
C SER A 230 19.46 -3.22 -1.45
N LEU A 231 18.92 -4.42 -1.64
CA LEU A 231 18.24 -4.80 -2.87
C LEU A 231 16.93 -4.02 -3.03
N ILE A 232 16.70 -3.47 -4.23
CA ILE A 232 15.49 -2.68 -4.53
C ILE A 232 14.48 -3.50 -5.32
N LYS A 233 14.94 -4.24 -6.31
CA LYS A 233 14.08 -5.08 -7.16
C LYS A 233 14.79 -6.35 -7.61
N ASP A 234 14.02 -7.32 -8.00
CA ASP A 234 14.52 -8.56 -8.56
C ASP A 234 14.81 -8.39 -10.06
N GLU A 235 16.08 -8.23 -10.38
CA GLU A 235 16.54 -8.10 -11.76
C GLU A 235 16.40 -9.40 -12.57
N SER A 236 16.16 -10.53 -11.93
CA SER A 236 15.94 -11.82 -12.59
C SER A 236 14.48 -12.06 -12.99
N TYR A 237 13.55 -11.26 -12.46
CA TYR A 237 12.15 -11.39 -12.76
C TYR A 237 11.84 -10.90 -14.18
N VAL A 238 11.25 -11.77 -14.97
CA VAL A 238 10.79 -11.45 -16.34
C VAL A 238 9.27 -11.48 -16.34
N PRO A 239 8.61 -10.31 -16.49
CA PRO A 239 7.15 -10.28 -16.54
C PRO A 239 6.65 -11.01 -17.79
N PRO A 240 5.52 -11.72 -17.72
CA PRO A 240 4.91 -12.34 -18.88
C PRO A 240 4.61 -11.31 -19.99
N GLU A 241 4.87 -11.64 -21.24
CA GLU A 241 4.57 -10.77 -22.39
C GLU A 241 3.07 -10.51 -22.51
N GLU A 242 2.26 -11.55 -22.29
CA GLU A 242 0.81 -11.45 -22.23
C GLU A 242 0.28 -12.06 -20.93
N TRP A 243 -0.59 -11.32 -20.27
CA TRP A 243 -1.34 -11.82 -19.12
C TRP A 243 -2.52 -12.62 -19.64
N VAL A 244 -2.34 -13.91 -19.85
CA VAL A 244 -3.42 -14.80 -20.30
C VAL A 244 -4.31 -15.13 -19.11
N ILE A 245 -5.37 -14.37 -18.93
CA ILE A 245 -6.51 -14.81 -18.13
C ILE A 245 -7.28 -15.76 -19.02
N ARG A 246 -7.42 -17.02 -18.61
CA ARG A 246 -8.14 -18.01 -19.41
C ARG A 246 -9.62 -17.63 -19.47
N GLU A 247 -10.13 -17.41 -20.67
CA GLU A 247 -11.55 -17.09 -20.90
C GLU A 247 -12.51 -18.18 -20.39
N ASN A 248 -12.01 -19.40 -20.21
CA ASN A 248 -12.78 -20.57 -19.78
C ASN A 248 -12.55 -20.97 -18.33
N ALA A 249 -11.70 -20.29 -17.57
CA ALA A 249 -11.75 -20.44 -16.13
C ALA A 249 -13.17 -20.11 -15.72
N ASN A 250 -13.84 -21.04 -15.03
CA ASN A 250 -15.22 -20.88 -14.55
C ASN A 250 -15.22 -19.74 -13.52
N THR A 251 -14.94 -18.55 -14.01
CA THR A 251 -14.94 -17.34 -13.21
C THR A 251 -16.41 -17.02 -12.97
N ILE A 252 -16.88 -17.40 -11.80
CA ILE A 252 -18.17 -16.99 -11.26
C ILE A 252 -18.30 -15.45 -11.30
N TYR A 253 -17.23 -14.75 -11.63
CA TYR A 253 -17.04 -13.32 -11.51
C TYR A 253 -16.62 -12.70 -12.85
N ASN A 254 -17.53 -11.97 -13.47
CA ASN A 254 -17.30 -11.11 -14.65
C ASN A 254 -16.64 -9.78 -14.23
N PHE A 255 -15.46 -9.82 -13.60
CA PHE A 255 -14.79 -8.62 -13.14
C PHE A 255 -13.49 -8.34 -13.92
N ALA A 256 -13.14 -7.06 -14.02
CA ALA A 256 -11.82 -6.66 -14.50
C ALA A 256 -10.76 -7.04 -13.45
N TRP A 257 -9.84 -7.91 -13.84
CA TRP A 257 -8.72 -8.31 -13.00
C TRP A 257 -7.61 -7.29 -13.09
N GLN A 258 -7.07 -6.91 -11.93
CA GLN A 258 -5.84 -6.16 -11.86
C GLN A 258 -4.64 -7.07 -12.23
N ARG A 259 -3.63 -6.46 -12.78
CA ARG A 259 -2.37 -7.14 -13.10
C ARG A 259 -1.36 -6.84 -12.01
N VAL A 260 -0.59 -7.83 -11.62
CA VAL A 260 0.57 -7.58 -10.75
C VAL A 260 1.55 -6.64 -11.45
N PRO A 261 2.33 -5.85 -10.70
CA PRO A 261 3.35 -4.96 -11.27
C PRO A 261 4.33 -5.70 -12.19
N ARG A 262 4.83 -5.00 -13.20
CA ARG A 262 5.84 -5.55 -14.12
C ARG A 262 7.24 -5.65 -13.49
N GLU A 263 7.46 -4.94 -12.40
CA GLU A 263 8.65 -5.05 -11.56
C GLU A 263 8.28 -5.80 -10.29
N ARG A 264 9.16 -6.67 -9.85
CA ARG A 264 9.07 -7.36 -8.57
C ARG A 264 10.05 -6.69 -7.61
N LYS A 265 9.53 -5.86 -6.71
CA LYS A 265 10.33 -5.11 -5.74
C LYS A 265 10.61 -5.93 -4.50
N TYR A 266 11.80 -5.75 -3.95
CA TYR A 266 12.12 -6.15 -2.60
C TYR A 266 11.64 -5.08 -1.61
N GLY A 267 11.38 -5.51 -0.37
CA GLY A 267 11.03 -4.63 0.72
C GLY A 267 11.47 -5.22 2.05
N PHE A 268 11.97 -4.36 2.94
CA PHE A 268 12.54 -4.79 4.21
C PHE A 268 11.99 -3.95 5.36
N THR A 269 11.99 -4.54 6.56
CA THR A 269 11.75 -3.79 7.80
C THR A 269 12.92 -4.03 8.73
N ALA A 270 13.40 -2.97 9.36
CA ALA A 270 14.39 -3.07 10.43
C ALA A 270 13.77 -2.61 11.76
N LEU A 271 13.95 -3.43 12.80
CA LEU A 271 13.57 -3.12 14.18
C LEU A 271 14.85 -2.76 14.92
N LEU A 272 14.97 -1.51 15.36
CA LEU A 272 16.26 -0.94 15.79
C LEU A 272 16.24 -0.49 17.24
N GLU A 273 17.18 -0.97 18.02
CA GLU A 273 17.50 -0.38 19.30
C GLU A 273 18.33 0.89 19.12
N SER A 274 17.99 1.94 19.84
CA SER A 274 18.83 3.13 19.91
C SER A 274 20.13 2.87 20.67
N ASN A 275 21.14 3.71 20.44
CA ASN A 275 22.38 3.67 21.23
C ASN A 275 22.12 3.81 22.74
N GLU A 276 21.07 4.55 23.12
CA GLU A 276 20.64 4.70 24.51
C GLU A 276 20.07 3.38 25.04
N THR A 277 19.18 2.73 24.29
CA THR A 277 18.63 1.40 24.63
C THR A 277 19.74 0.37 24.83
N TYR A 278 20.76 0.36 23.94
CA TYR A 278 21.92 -0.48 24.12
C TYR A 278 22.71 -0.16 25.37
N ALA A 279 23.00 1.13 25.64
CA ALA A 279 23.76 1.56 26.80
C ALA A 279 23.06 1.22 28.13
N ASP A 280 21.75 1.36 28.21
CA ASP A 280 20.93 0.98 29.36
C ASP A 280 21.01 -0.52 29.67
N ASN A 281 21.30 -1.32 28.67
CA ASN A 281 21.53 -2.77 28.78
C ASN A 281 23.01 -3.15 28.91
N GLY A 282 23.90 -2.17 29.10
CA GLY A 282 25.34 -2.37 29.31
C GLY A 282 26.12 -2.68 28.02
N ILE A 283 25.57 -2.35 26.86
CA ILE A 283 26.17 -2.54 25.53
C ILE A 283 26.56 -1.17 25.01
N ASN A 284 27.86 -0.84 25.00
CA ASN A 284 28.33 0.51 24.68
C ASN A 284 29.10 0.57 23.34
N ASN A 285 29.43 -0.57 22.76
CA ASN A 285 30.19 -0.68 21.52
C ASN A 285 29.97 -2.04 20.86
N LEU A 286 30.51 -2.21 19.66
CA LEU A 286 30.35 -3.45 18.88
C LEU A 286 30.91 -4.69 19.60
N ASP A 287 31.97 -4.57 20.39
CA ASP A 287 32.55 -5.72 21.10
C ASP A 287 31.66 -6.17 22.26
N ASP A 288 31.01 -5.24 22.97
CA ASP A 288 29.99 -5.55 23.96
C ASP A 288 28.79 -6.24 23.30
N LEU A 289 28.35 -5.76 22.10
CA LEU A 289 27.26 -6.35 21.35
C LEU A 289 27.60 -7.77 20.88
N LYS A 290 28.83 -8.00 20.38
CA LYS A 290 29.33 -9.35 20.04
C LYS A 290 29.29 -10.29 21.25
N ALA A 291 29.73 -9.79 22.41
CA ALA A 291 29.74 -10.58 23.63
C ALA A 291 28.31 -10.92 24.09
N TYR A 292 27.39 -9.96 23.96
CA TYR A 292 25.98 -10.16 24.26
C TYR A 292 25.36 -11.20 23.32
N ALA A 293 25.50 -11.00 22.01
CA ALA A 293 24.98 -11.93 21.00
C ALA A 293 25.53 -13.33 21.19
N LYS A 294 26.85 -13.45 21.46
CA LYS A 294 27.49 -14.74 21.72
C LYS A 294 26.88 -15.44 22.95
N ARG A 295 26.63 -14.72 24.02
CA ARG A 295 26.00 -15.30 25.22
C ARG A 295 24.62 -15.89 24.93
N VAL A 296 23.80 -15.21 24.12
CA VAL A 296 22.44 -15.64 23.79
C VAL A 296 22.45 -16.76 22.76
N TYR A 297 23.13 -16.57 21.65
CA TYR A 297 23.01 -17.48 20.49
C TYR A 297 23.93 -18.71 20.59
N ASP A 298 25.05 -18.67 21.35
CA ASP A 298 25.82 -19.88 21.63
C ASP A 298 25.07 -20.85 22.58
N GLU A 299 24.21 -20.32 23.44
CA GLU A 299 23.29 -21.13 24.24
C GLU A 299 22.21 -21.78 23.40
N MET A 300 21.66 -21.03 22.43
CA MET A 300 20.62 -21.51 21.50
C MET A 300 21.16 -22.51 20.47
N TYR A 301 22.38 -22.29 19.98
CA TYR A 301 23.02 -23.06 18.92
C TYR A 301 24.44 -23.49 19.32
N PRO A 302 24.58 -24.39 20.31
CA PRO A 302 25.89 -24.77 20.84
C PRO A 302 26.79 -25.42 19.79
N GLU A 303 26.23 -26.02 18.74
CA GLU A 303 26.99 -26.60 17.63
C GLU A 303 27.72 -25.54 16.78
N ASP A 304 27.22 -24.31 16.77
CA ASP A 304 27.76 -23.18 16.00
C ASP A 304 28.64 -22.24 16.86
N ALA A 305 28.76 -22.46 18.18
CA ALA A 305 29.49 -21.60 19.11
C ALA A 305 30.98 -21.37 18.75
N SER A 306 31.55 -22.23 17.91
CA SER A 306 32.92 -22.12 17.39
C SER A 306 33.04 -21.27 16.11
N VAL A 307 31.93 -20.81 15.52
CA VAL A 307 31.93 -20.00 14.28
C VAL A 307 32.38 -18.58 14.61
N THR A 308 33.57 -18.21 14.16
CA THR A 308 34.20 -16.90 14.42
C THR A 308 34.03 -15.88 13.28
N ASP A 309 33.73 -16.36 12.09
CA ASP A 309 33.45 -15.49 10.94
C ASP A 309 32.10 -14.79 11.14
N ILE A 310 32.12 -13.49 11.35
CA ILE A 310 30.91 -12.70 11.62
C ILE A 310 29.99 -12.54 10.41
N THR A 311 30.46 -12.87 9.20
CA THR A 311 29.66 -12.88 7.98
C THR A 311 28.96 -14.21 7.73
N ASP A 312 29.37 -15.28 8.43
CA ASP A 312 28.67 -16.57 8.38
C ASP A 312 27.31 -16.46 9.08
N LYS A 313 26.24 -16.86 8.41
CA LYS A 313 24.86 -16.83 8.93
C LYS A 313 24.64 -17.62 10.22
N ARG A 314 25.58 -18.49 10.59
CA ARG A 314 25.58 -19.25 11.85
C ARG A 314 26.27 -18.51 12.99
N ASN A 315 27.01 -17.43 12.70
CA ASN A 315 27.66 -16.64 13.73
C ASN A 315 26.65 -15.94 14.62
N SER A 316 26.91 -15.85 15.91
CA SER A 316 26.01 -15.29 16.92
C SER A 316 25.65 -13.84 16.67
N LEU A 317 26.61 -12.98 16.24
CA LEU A 317 26.33 -11.60 15.88
C LEU A 317 25.49 -11.52 14.58
N ASN A 318 25.79 -12.35 13.58
CA ASN A 318 25.02 -12.39 12.34
C ASN A 318 23.55 -12.75 12.62
N ARG A 319 23.32 -13.79 13.43
CA ARG A 319 21.98 -14.18 13.86
C ARG A 319 21.26 -13.07 14.62
N PHE A 320 21.97 -12.38 15.49
CA PHE A 320 21.41 -11.24 16.24
C PHE A 320 20.91 -10.15 15.26
N VAL A 321 21.78 -9.64 14.39
CA VAL A 321 21.40 -8.60 13.42
C VAL A 321 20.31 -9.10 12.46
N ALA A 322 20.44 -10.33 11.96
CA ALA A 322 19.47 -10.91 11.02
C ALA A 322 18.07 -11.06 11.63
N TYR A 323 17.96 -11.27 12.95
CA TYR A 323 16.68 -11.37 13.64
C TYR A 323 15.90 -10.04 13.68
N HIS A 324 16.59 -8.92 13.58
CA HIS A 324 15.99 -7.57 13.51
C HIS A 324 15.50 -7.18 12.12
N LEU A 325 15.80 -7.98 11.10
CA LEU A 325 15.54 -7.68 9.71
C LEU A 325 14.44 -8.58 9.15
N LEU A 326 13.39 -7.99 8.62
CA LEU A 326 12.26 -8.70 8.03
C LEU A 326 12.29 -8.54 6.50
N VAL A 327 11.82 -9.54 5.77
CA VAL A 327 11.82 -9.57 4.28
C VAL A 327 10.60 -8.89 3.64
N LYS A 328 9.89 -8.08 4.41
CA LYS A 328 8.72 -7.32 3.96
C LYS A 328 8.85 -5.87 4.39
N LYS A 329 8.37 -4.94 3.59
CA LYS A 329 8.18 -3.54 3.99
C LYS A 329 6.89 -3.44 4.79
N LEU A 330 7.00 -3.43 6.12
CA LEU A 330 5.89 -3.44 7.04
C LEU A 330 5.86 -2.14 7.85
N PRO A 331 5.19 -1.09 7.39
CA PRO A 331 4.86 0.04 8.25
C PRO A 331 4.03 -0.45 9.45
N MET A 332 4.00 0.33 10.54
CA MET A 332 3.37 -0.03 11.81
C MET A 332 1.97 -0.64 11.62
N ARG A 333 1.17 -0.04 10.74
CA ARG A 333 -0.19 -0.51 10.44
C ARG A 333 -0.27 -1.93 9.83
N LEU A 334 0.81 -2.41 9.20
CA LEU A 334 0.93 -3.78 8.67
C LEU A 334 1.65 -4.73 9.64
N LEU A 335 2.38 -4.18 10.63
CA LEU A 335 2.93 -4.97 11.73
C LEU A 335 1.88 -5.34 12.76
N VAL A 336 0.82 -4.55 12.86
CA VAL A 336 -0.19 -4.68 13.92
C VAL A 336 -1.39 -5.40 13.40
N GLU A 337 -1.91 -6.32 14.21
CA GLU A 337 -3.23 -6.86 14.04
C GLU A 337 -4.28 -5.76 14.27
N LYS A 338 -4.85 -5.22 13.19
CA LYS A 338 -5.92 -4.21 13.26
C LYS A 338 -7.32 -4.81 13.44
N TYR A 339 -7.45 -6.13 13.41
CA TYR A 339 -8.75 -6.77 13.49
C TYR A 339 -9.20 -6.97 14.92
N ASP A 340 -10.41 -6.51 15.17
CA ASP A 340 -11.19 -7.05 16.26
C ASP A 340 -11.56 -8.50 15.89
N ASN A 341 -10.66 -9.42 16.20
CA ASN A 341 -10.87 -10.86 16.06
C ASN A 341 -11.97 -11.38 17.01
N THR A 342 -13.02 -10.59 17.28
CA THR A 342 -14.12 -11.01 18.16
C THR A 342 -14.98 -12.10 17.55
N GLY A 343 -14.74 -12.47 16.31
CA GLY A 343 -15.40 -13.60 15.68
C GLY A 343 -15.20 -13.58 14.16
N MET A 344 -14.74 -14.67 13.58
CA MET A 344 -15.01 -14.94 12.18
C MET A 344 -16.50 -15.24 12.04
N ASN A 345 -17.24 -14.36 11.41
CA ASN A 345 -18.58 -14.66 10.95
C ASN A 345 -18.45 -15.48 9.68
N TYR A 346 -18.56 -16.78 9.80
CA TYR A 346 -18.61 -17.66 8.64
C TYR A 346 -20.08 -17.81 8.23
N GLU A 347 -20.48 -17.16 7.16
CA GLU A 347 -21.77 -17.40 6.52
C GLU A 347 -21.67 -18.64 5.62
N SER A 348 -21.87 -19.80 6.22
CA SER A 348 -22.15 -21.02 5.46
C SER A 348 -23.67 -21.22 5.43
N THR A 349 -24.26 -21.18 4.26
CA THR A 349 -25.68 -21.53 4.00
C THR A 349 -26.73 -20.68 4.73
N GLY A 350 -26.45 -19.39 4.96
CA GLY A 350 -27.43 -18.47 5.58
C GLY A 350 -27.52 -18.57 7.09
N GLU A 351 -26.66 -19.32 7.75
CA GLU A 351 -26.51 -19.34 9.19
C GLU A 351 -25.19 -18.65 9.58
N THR A 352 -25.28 -17.61 10.37
CA THR A 352 -24.12 -16.94 10.94
C THR A 352 -23.54 -17.78 12.07
N HIS A 353 -22.44 -18.46 11.82
CA HIS A 353 -21.69 -19.13 12.87
C HIS A 353 -20.62 -18.18 13.42
N SER A 354 -20.91 -17.60 14.58
CA SER A 354 -19.87 -16.93 15.36
C SER A 354 -18.97 -17.99 15.98
N VAL A 355 -17.84 -18.24 15.35
CA VAL A 355 -16.76 -19.01 15.99
C VAL A 355 -16.01 -18.05 16.90
N LYS A 356 -16.00 -18.31 18.20
CA LYS A 356 -15.14 -17.61 19.15
C LYS A 356 -13.70 -17.78 18.67
N VAL A 357 -13.12 -16.72 18.18
CA VAL A 357 -11.81 -16.76 17.52
C VAL A 357 -10.74 -17.04 18.54
N VAL A 358 -9.93 -18.00 18.22
CA VAL A 358 -8.58 -18.13 18.79
C VAL A 358 -7.82 -16.88 18.40
N ASP A 359 -7.19 -16.21 19.36
CA ASP A 359 -6.31 -15.07 19.08
C ASP A 359 -5.41 -15.41 17.90
N MET A 360 -5.46 -14.58 16.86
CA MET A 360 -4.58 -14.67 15.72
C MET A 360 -3.45 -13.67 15.92
N PHE A 361 -2.23 -14.14 15.74
CA PHE A 361 -1.04 -13.31 15.84
C PHE A 361 -0.33 -13.32 14.49
N GLU A 362 0.26 -12.20 14.14
CA GLU A 362 1.19 -12.20 13.01
C GLU A 362 2.49 -12.86 13.43
N TYR A 363 2.91 -13.83 12.63
CA TYR A 363 4.20 -14.48 12.72
C TYR A 363 4.99 -14.09 11.49
N ILE A 364 6.01 -13.29 11.70
CA ILE A 364 6.76 -12.69 10.62
C ILE A 364 8.12 -13.37 10.53
N GLU A 365 8.46 -13.80 9.33
CA GLU A 365 9.78 -14.37 9.03
C GLU A 365 10.85 -13.27 9.10
N THR A 366 11.96 -13.60 9.75
CA THR A 366 13.14 -12.73 9.81
C THR A 366 14.22 -13.19 8.84
N LEU A 367 15.27 -12.39 8.64
CA LEU A 367 16.45 -12.85 7.88
C LEU A 367 17.28 -13.87 8.65
N CYS A 368 17.11 -14.02 9.97
CA CYS A 368 17.72 -15.09 10.73
C CYS A 368 17.07 -16.43 10.36
N PRO A 369 17.81 -17.40 9.83
CA PRO A 369 17.23 -18.65 9.36
C PRO A 369 16.43 -19.39 10.44
N ASN A 370 15.26 -19.89 10.07
CA ASN A 370 14.37 -20.69 10.92
C ASN A 370 13.88 -19.97 12.19
N THR A 371 13.72 -18.67 12.13
CA THR A 371 13.16 -17.88 13.23
C THR A 371 11.94 -17.09 12.79
N LEU A 372 11.00 -16.92 13.71
CA LEU A 372 9.80 -16.10 13.54
C LEU A 372 9.76 -15.03 14.61
N LEU A 373 9.26 -13.86 14.25
CA LEU A 373 8.88 -12.79 15.17
C LEU A 373 7.38 -12.85 15.38
N GLU A 374 6.93 -12.90 16.63
CA GLU A 374 5.51 -12.75 16.96
C GLU A 374 5.20 -11.27 17.20
N VAL A 375 4.18 -10.75 16.53
CA VAL A 375 3.62 -9.42 16.78
C VAL A 375 2.22 -9.58 17.35
N ARG A 376 1.93 -8.92 18.46
CA ARG A 376 0.71 -9.13 19.23
C ARG A 376 0.08 -7.83 19.70
N THR A 377 -1.25 -7.86 19.79
CA THR A 377 -2.05 -6.87 20.52
C THR A 377 -2.48 -7.48 21.85
N TYR A 378 -2.25 -6.79 22.96
CA TYR A 378 -2.72 -7.21 24.27
C TYR A 378 -4.05 -6.51 24.58
N ARG A 379 -5.13 -7.19 24.37
CA ARG A 379 -6.52 -6.66 24.48
C ARG A 379 -6.89 -6.09 25.86
N PRO A 380 -6.46 -6.66 27.01
CA PRO A 380 -6.83 -6.12 28.31
C PRO A 380 -6.37 -4.67 28.54
N THR A 381 -5.27 -4.24 27.92
CA THR A 381 -4.72 -2.89 28.04
C THR A 381 -4.82 -2.08 26.75
N ASN A 382 -5.29 -2.69 25.65
CA ASN A 382 -5.21 -2.14 24.29
C ASN A 382 -3.78 -1.72 23.88
N GLU A 383 -2.79 -2.40 24.41
CA GLU A 383 -1.42 -2.23 23.95
C GLU A 383 -1.21 -2.97 22.64
N TYR A 384 -0.72 -2.24 21.67
CA TYR A 384 -0.41 -2.72 20.32
C TYR A 384 1.09 -2.90 20.15
N ASN A 385 1.52 -3.63 19.12
CA ASN A 385 2.93 -3.75 18.72
C ASN A 385 3.82 -4.42 19.75
N LEU A 386 3.29 -5.41 20.44
CA LEU A 386 4.07 -6.20 21.40
C LEU A 386 4.85 -7.28 20.62
N LEU A 387 6.16 -7.15 20.60
CA LEU A 387 7.06 -8.11 19.97
C LEU A 387 7.44 -9.19 20.96
N ASN A 388 7.31 -10.46 20.57
CA ASN A 388 7.68 -11.63 21.35
C ASN A 388 7.15 -11.59 22.80
N MET A 389 5.89 -11.24 22.97
CA MET A 389 5.28 -11.14 24.29
C MET A 389 5.27 -12.50 25.00
N ILE A 390 5.81 -12.55 26.21
CA ILE A 390 5.77 -13.72 27.08
C ILE A 390 4.48 -13.65 27.94
N PRO A 391 3.48 -14.51 27.69
CA PRO A 391 2.18 -14.39 28.33
C PRO A 391 2.22 -14.54 29.85
N GLU A 392 3.15 -15.36 30.38
CA GLU A 392 3.28 -15.66 31.79
C GLU A 392 3.77 -14.44 32.61
N THR A 393 4.58 -13.59 32.00
CA THR A 393 5.18 -12.42 32.66
C THR A 393 4.63 -11.10 32.17
N GLY A 394 4.02 -11.07 30.96
CA GLY A 394 3.64 -9.85 30.27
C GLY A 394 4.83 -9.06 29.70
N GLN A 395 6.04 -9.63 29.75
CA GLN A 395 7.21 -9.01 29.14
C GLN A 395 7.06 -9.00 27.62
N ALA A 396 7.32 -7.86 27.02
CA ALA A 396 7.32 -7.69 25.57
C ALA A 396 8.25 -6.54 25.22
N ILE A 397 8.75 -6.54 24.00
CA ILE A 397 9.42 -5.39 23.39
C ILE A 397 8.36 -4.60 22.64
N ARG A 398 8.46 -3.27 22.65
CA ARG A 398 7.49 -2.36 22.04
C ARG A 398 8.15 -1.47 21.01
N LEU A 399 7.39 -1.05 20.03
CA LEU A 399 7.78 0.09 19.21
C LEU A 399 7.69 1.36 20.08
N THR A 400 8.66 2.26 19.92
CA THR A 400 8.61 3.61 20.52
C THR A 400 7.76 4.55 19.65
N ASP A 401 7.70 5.83 20.00
CA ASP A 401 7.04 6.85 19.16
C ASP A 401 7.81 7.16 17.86
N ASN A 402 9.04 6.62 17.69
CA ASN A 402 9.85 6.77 16.50
C ASN A 402 9.69 5.52 15.60
N PHE A 403 8.64 5.50 14.85
CA PHE A 403 8.30 4.41 13.92
C PHE A 403 7.98 4.95 12.52
N ASP A 404 7.78 4.04 11.56
CA ASP A 404 7.45 4.35 10.15
C ASP A 404 8.47 5.25 9.45
N ASN A 405 9.76 5.12 9.82
CA ASN A 405 10.84 5.82 9.14
C ASN A 405 11.04 5.21 7.74
N ASP A 406 10.50 5.88 6.73
CA ASP A 406 10.40 5.36 5.36
C ASP A 406 11.74 5.35 4.64
N ALA A 407 11.96 4.30 3.86
CA ALA A 407 13.09 4.14 2.96
C ALA A 407 12.61 3.66 1.58
N LEU A 408 13.43 3.83 0.54
CA LEU A 408 13.11 3.46 -0.84
C LEU A 408 12.64 1.99 -0.93
N ASN A 409 13.36 1.10 -0.27
CA ASN A 409 13.12 -0.34 -0.27
C ASN A 409 12.81 -0.89 1.13
N GLY A 410 12.35 -0.06 2.07
CA GLY A 410 12.10 -0.52 3.42
C GLY A 410 11.49 0.52 4.33
N VAL A 411 11.40 0.15 5.60
CA VAL A 411 10.98 1.00 6.71
C VAL A 411 11.74 0.56 7.96
N TYR A 412 12.05 1.47 8.87
CA TYR A 412 12.59 1.07 10.17
C TYR A 412 11.78 1.67 11.32
N HIS A 413 11.78 0.93 12.42
CA HIS A 413 11.08 1.29 13.66
C HIS A 413 12.05 1.18 14.83
N GLU A 414 11.98 2.13 15.73
CA GLU A 414 12.71 2.04 16.99
C GLU A 414 11.96 1.18 18.00
N ILE A 415 12.71 0.36 18.73
CA ILE A 415 12.19 -0.53 19.78
C ILE A 415 12.80 -0.20 21.15
N ASP A 416 12.03 -0.49 22.21
CA ASP A 416 12.34 -0.12 23.60
C ASP A 416 13.19 -1.14 24.37
N GLY A 417 13.58 -2.25 23.74
CA GLY A 417 14.35 -3.31 24.40
C GLY A 417 15.15 -4.16 23.41
N ILE A 418 16.08 -4.95 23.93
CA ILE A 418 16.96 -5.79 23.10
C ILE A 418 16.20 -6.98 22.52
N LEU A 419 16.01 -6.97 21.22
CA LEU A 419 15.29 -8.01 20.51
C LEU A 419 16.20 -9.24 20.26
N VAL A 420 15.80 -10.38 20.78
CA VAL A 420 16.55 -11.64 20.61
C VAL A 420 15.61 -12.82 20.40
N PHE A 421 16.11 -13.82 19.67
CA PHE A 421 15.52 -15.13 19.63
C PHE A 421 16.25 -16.04 20.63
N ASN A 422 15.70 -16.17 21.83
CA ASN A 422 16.26 -16.96 22.91
C ASN A 422 15.39 -18.19 23.22
N GLY A 423 15.84 -19.05 24.13
CA GLY A 423 15.12 -20.27 24.50
C GLY A 423 13.71 -20.03 25.06
N GLU A 424 13.43 -18.86 25.63
CA GLU A 424 12.10 -18.51 26.10
C GLU A 424 11.16 -18.19 24.92
N VAL A 425 11.63 -17.41 23.95
CA VAL A 425 10.89 -17.10 22.71
C VAL A 425 10.65 -18.38 21.91
N GLU A 426 11.68 -19.21 21.73
CA GLU A 426 11.53 -20.52 21.05
C GLU A 426 10.49 -21.40 21.75
N ARG A 427 10.58 -21.54 23.07
CA ARG A 427 9.61 -22.31 23.87
C ARG A 427 8.20 -21.75 23.70
N MET A 428 8.05 -20.43 23.75
CA MET A 428 6.77 -19.77 23.54
C MET A 428 6.17 -20.12 22.18
N LEU A 429 6.94 -19.99 21.10
CA LEU A 429 6.47 -20.27 19.75
C LEU A 429 6.20 -21.76 19.54
N SER A 430 7.08 -22.66 20.02
CA SER A 430 6.96 -24.11 19.81
C SER A 430 5.83 -24.76 20.60
N THR A 431 5.35 -24.14 21.67
CA THR A 431 4.25 -24.68 22.49
C THR A 431 2.86 -24.18 22.09
N LYS A 432 2.79 -23.26 21.13
CA LYS A 432 1.55 -22.68 20.63
C LYS A 432 1.08 -23.33 19.34
N ARG A 433 -0.24 -23.28 19.13
CA ARG A 433 -0.80 -23.53 17.82
C ARG A 433 -0.63 -22.28 16.96
N LEU A 434 0.31 -22.34 16.03
CA LEU A 434 0.49 -21.27 15.06
C LEU A 434 -0.65 -21.29 14.06
N ARG A 435 -1.26 -20.14 13.84
CA ARG A 435 -2.24 -19.92 12.79
C ARG A 435 -1.73 -18.76 11.95
N MET A 436 -1.49 -19.04 10.69
CA MET A 436 -0.92 -18.07 9.76
C MET A 436 -1.87 -17.90 8.58
N ASP A 437 -2.03 -16.67 8.15
CA ASP A 437 -2.72 -16.37 6.90
C ASP A 437 -1.83 -16.73 5.71
N VAL A 438 -2.37 -17.44 4.74
CA VAL A 438 -1.63 -17.86 3.55
C VAL A 438 -1.12 -16.68 2.72
N SER A 439 -1.90 -15.59 2.65
CA SER A 439 -1.51 -14.37 1.94
C SER A 439 -0.27 -13.71 2.55
N SER A 440 -0.04 -13.95 3.85
CA SER A 440 1.14 -13.42 4.55
C SER A 440 2.45 -14.13 4.17
N PHE A 441 2.38 -15.27 3.50
CA PHE A 441 3.60 -16.01 3.08
C PHE A 441 4.34 -15.36 1.91
N PHE A 442 3.70 -14.42 1.22
CA PHE A 442 4.21 -13.85 -0.02
C PHE A 442 4.71 -12.41 0.21
N PRO A 443 6.03 -12.21 0.42
CA PRO A 443 6.61 -10.86 0.50
C PRO A 443 6.26 -10.00 -0.71
N GLU A 444 6.13 -10.62 -1.87
CA GLU A 444 5.80 -9.96 -3.14
C GLU A 444 4.48 -9.20 -3.06
N PHE A 445 3.51 -9.67 -2.28
CA PHE A 445 2.22 -9.00 -2.15
C PHE A 445 2.33 -7.67 -1.40
N VAL A 446 3.04 -7.65 -0.30
CA VAL A 446 3.25 -6.43 0.50
C VAL A 446 4.22 -5.48 -0.21
N ASN A 447 5.37 -6.00 -0.66
CA ASN A 447 6.44 -5.20 -1.25
C ASN A 447 6.05 -4.54 -2.59
N ASN A 448 5.00 -5.05 -3.25
CA ASN A 448 4.53 -4.53 -4.54
C ASN A 448 3.12 -3.93 -4.45
N ASN A 449 2.66 -3.57 -3.26
CA ASN A 449 1.37 -2.94 -2.99
C ASN A 449 0.16 -3.74 -3.54
N ILE A 450 0.25 -5.06 -3.57
CA ILE A 450 -0.87 -5.95 -3.88
C ILE A 450 -1.69 -6.16 -2.62
N ARG A 451 -1.04 -6.44 -1.49
CA ARG A 451 -1.63 -6.50 -0.15
C ARG A 451 -1.36 -5.19 0.57
N ILE A 452 -2.33 -4.31 0.60
CA ILE A 452 -2.20 -2.97 1.19
C ILE A 452 -2.68 -2.88 2.63
N GLY A 453 -3.00 -4.02 3.23
CA GLY A 453 -3.63 -4.09 4.54
C GLY A 453 -5.14 -3.88 4.47
N ASN A 454 -5.76 -3.97 5.62
CA ASN A 454 -7.19 -3.95 5.73
C ASN A 454 -7.81 -2.62 5.33
N SER A 455 -8.42 -2.58 4.16
CA SER A 455 -9.26 -1.47 3.72
C SER A 455 -10.75 -1.72 3.99
N LEU A 456 -11.10 -2.58 4.93
CA LEU A 456 -12.50 -2.90 5.29
C LEU A 456 -13.35 -1.70 5.70
N ILE A 457 -12.73 -0.57 5.83
CA ILE A 457 -13.40 0.64 6.26
C ILE A 457 -13.98 1.39 5.07
N GLY A 458 -14.43 0.72 4.08
CA GLY A 458 -14.97 1.39 2.90
C GLY A 458 -16.13 0.70 2.23
N GLY A 459 -16.76 -0.26 2.89
CA GLY A 459 -17.95 -0.91 2.32
C GLY A 459 -17.67 -1.50 0.93
N GLY A 460 -16.90 -2.50 0.89
CA GLY A 460 -16.87 -3.69 0.06
C GLY A 460 -17.18 -3.68 -1.42
N LEU A 461 -17.48 -2.57 -2.04
CA LEU A 461 -17.88 -2.56 -3.44
C LEU A 461 -16.70 -2.58 -4.43
N TYR A 462 -15.48 -2.41 -3.96
CA TYR A 462 -14.30 -2.24 -4.82
C TYR A 462 -13.06 -2.95 -4.30
N SER A 463 -13.19 -4.21 -3.86
CA SER A 463 -12.02 -5.02 -3.59
C SER A 463 -11.18 -5.14 -4.87
N GLU A 464 -9.92 -4.76 -4.79
CA GLU A 464 -9.00 -5.00 -5.88
C GLU A 464 -8.76 -6.51 -6.00
N ARG A 465 -8.79 -6.99 -7.23
CA ARG A 465 -8.67 -8.41 -7.55
C ARG A 465 -7.52 -8.58 -8.51
N TYR A 466 -6.59 -9.42 -8.10
CA TYR A 466 -5.38 -9.65 -8.86
C TYR A 466 -5.39 -11.06 -9.45
N TYR A 467 -5.00 -11.16 -10.69
CA TYR A 467 -4.52 -12.41 -11.26
C TYR A 467 -3.02 -12.53 -10.99
N ILE A 468 -2.62 -13.60 -10.32
CA ILE A 468 -1.23 -13.86 -9.94
C ILE A 468 -0.64 -14.85 -10.94
N PRO A 469 0.22 -14.41 -11.86
CA PRO A 469 0.82 -15.31 -12.83
C PRO A 469 1.76 -16.30 -12.13
N ASN A 470 1.82 -17.51 -12.67
CA ASN A 470 2.73 -18.53 -12.16
C ASN A 470 4.18 -18.04 -12.23
N GLY A 471 4.90 -18.14 -11.11
CA GLY A 471 6.28 -17.64 -10.96
C GLY A 471 6.40 -16.19 -10.50
N TYR A 472 5.28 -15.48 -10.27
CA TYR A 472 5.34 -14.16 -9.63
C TYR A 472 5.74 -14.25 -8.16
N CYS A 473 5.16 -15.18 -7.42
CA CYS A 473 5.52 -15.45 -6.03
C CYS A 473 6.47 -16.65 -5.97
N ASP A 474 7.58 -16.51 -5.27
CA ASP A 474 8.59 -17.57 -5.16
C ASP A 474 8.06 -18.81 -4.41
N ARG A 475 7.09 -18.60 -3.52
CA ARG A 475 6.55 -19.66 -2.65
C ARG A 475 5.28 -20.32 -3.16
N ILE A 476 4.74 -19.90 -4.31
CA ILE A 476 3.59 -20.55 -4.92
C ILE A 476 3.95 -21.08 -6.29
N ARG A 477 3.56 -22.33 -6.53
CA ARG A 477 3.70 -22.98 -7.84
C ARG A 477 2.39 -23.67 -8.17
N ALA A 478 1.77 -23.25 -9.24
CA ALA A 478 0.52 -23.82 -9.74
C ALA A 478 0.78 -24.61 -11.02
N SER A 479 -0.08 -25.59 -11.28
CA SER A 479 -0.09 -26.28 -12.57
C SER A 479 -0.46 -25.30 -13.70
N ALA A 480 -0.12 -25.67 -14.94
CA ALA A 480 -0.41 -24.83 -16.09
C ALA A 480 -1.91 -24.58 -16.31
N THR A 481 -2.77 -25.34 -15.65
CA THR A 481 -4.24 -25.28 -15.75
C THR A 481 -4.90 -24.66 -14.51
N THR A 482 -4.12 -24.26 -13.51
CA THR A 482 -4.61 -23.60 -12.29
C THR A 482 -4.37 -22.10 -12.39
N ASP A 483 -5.42 -21.32 -12.22
CA ASP A 483 -5.33 -19.88 -12.05
C ASP A 483 -5.27 -19.53 -10.57
N VAL A 484 -4.38 -18.61 -10.23
CA VAL A 484 -4.24 -18.08 -8.86
C VAL A 484 -4.78 -16.67 -8.84
N HIS A 485 -5.74 -16.45 -7.97
CA HIS A 485 -6.39 -15.16 -7.79
C HIS A 485 -6.19 -14.68 -6.36
N TYR A 486 -5.99 -13.38 -6.20
CA TYR A 486 -5.94 -12.74 -4.90
C TYR A 486 -6.98 -11.61 -4.84
N PHE A 487 -7.73 -11.57 -3.77
CA PHE A 487 -8.74 -10.56 -3.48
C PHE A 487 -8.27 -9.76 -2.27
N ASN A 488 -8.07 -8.48 -2.47
CA ASN A 488 -7.70 -7.57 -1.40
C ASN A 488 -8.96 -6.91 -0.85
N ALA A 489 -9.30 -7.18 0.41
CA ALA A 489 -10.44 -6.62 1.13
C ALA A 489 -11.79 -6.76 0.40
N ASP A 490 -12.41 -7.92 0.48
CA ASP A 490 -13.80 -8.14 0.05
C ASP A 490 -14.69 -8.36 1.29
N ASP A 491 -15.71 -7.52 1.48
CA ASP A 491 -16.66 -7.60 2.60
C ASP A 491 -17.51 -8.88 2.62
N ARG A 492 -17.50 -9.63 1.51
CA ARG A 492 -18.17 -10.93 1.40
C ARG A 492 -17.37 -12.05 2.05
N PHE A 493 -16.07 -11.83 2.29
CA PHE A 493 -15.17 -12.79 2.89
C PHE A 493 -14.77 -12.28 4.27
N CYS A 494 -15.24 -12.96 5.30
CA CYS A 494 -14.98 -12.61 6.71
C CYS A 494 -13.68 -13.25 7.20
N ASP A 495 -12.66 -13.31 6.35
CA ASP A 495 -11.39 -13.90 6.67
C ASP A 495 -10.47 -12.91 7.40
N TYR A 496 -9.44 -13.45 8.00
CA TYR A 496 -8.42 -12.65 8.65
C TYR A 496 -7.80 -11.65 7.66
N GLN A 497 -7.70 -10.38 8.04
CA GLN A 497 -7.27 -9.27 7.19
C GLN A 497 -8.24 -8.92 6.03
N GLY A 498 -9.36 -9.61 5.89
CA GLY A 498 -10.36 -9.35 4.84
C GLY A 498 -9.86 -9.62 3.43
N ASP A 499 -8.80 -10.39 3.27
CA ASP A 499 -8.25 -10.80 1.99
C ASP A 499 -8.36 -12.31 1.78
N GLU A 500 -8.32 -12.76 0.53
CA GLU A 500 -8.51 -14.16 0.20
C GLU A 500 -7.74 -14.57 -1.05
N MET A 501 -7.23 -15.80 -1.04
CA MET A 501 -6.64 -16.44 -2.22
C MET A 501 -7.55 -17.51 -2.78
N HIS A 502 -7.83 -17.44 -4.08
CA HIS A 502 -8.57 -18.46 -4.81
C HIS A 502 -7.66 -19.22 -5.76
N LEU A 503 -7.71 -20.53 -5.69
CA LEU A 503 -7.04 -21.44 -6.61
C LEU A 503 -8.11 -22.08 -7.47
N VAL A 504 -8.16 -21.71 -8.75
CA VAL A 504 -9.18 -22.15 -9.70
C VAL A 504 -8.55 -23.11 -10.70
N GLY A 505 -8.81 -24.39 -10.53
CA GLY A 505 -8.37 -25.45 -11.42
C GLY A 505 -9.49 -25.90 -12.36
N LEU A 506 -9.10 -26.44 -13.53
CA LEU A 506 -10.05 -26.97 -14.51
C LEU A 506 -10.32 -28.47 -14.34
N TYR A 507 -9.43 -29.18 -13.61
CA TYR A 507 -9.45 -30.64 -13.51
C TYR A 507 -9.05 -31.11 -12.12
N ASP A 508 -9.50 -32.31 -11.73
CA ASP A 508 -9.21 -32.94 -10.43
C ASP A 508 -7.72 -33.22 -10.17
N PHE A 509 -6.87 -33.12 -11.18
CA PHE A 509 -5.42 -33.32 -11.07
C PHE A 509 -4.61 -32.03 -11.08
N ASP A 510 -5.26 -30.86 -10.99
CA ASP A 510 -4.56 -29.61 -10.85
C ASP A 510 -3.88 -29.54 -9.46
N ILE A 511 -2.60 -29.21 -9.48
CA ILE A 511 -1.77 -29.16 -8.28
C ILE A 511 -1.28 -27.75 -8.03
N THR A 512 -1.49 -27.29 -6.82
CA THR A 512 -0.87 -26.05 -6.31
C THR A 512 -0.08 -26.38 -5.06
N THR A 513 1.15 -25.89 -5.04
CA THR A 513 2.05 -26.04 -3.90
C THR A 513 2.35 -24.66 -3.32
N VAL A 514 2.14 -24.49 -2.02
CA VAL A 514 2.53 -23.31 -1.27
C VAL A 514 3.64 -23.73 -0.29
N THR A 515 4.78 -23.05 -0.38
CA THR A 515 5.89 -23.28 0.56
C THR A 515 5.67 -22.47 1.82
N ILE A 516 5.58 -23.15 2.95
CA ILE A 516 5.46 -22.53 4.27
C ILE A 516 6.80 -21.92 4.67
N PRO A 517 6.83 -20.70 5.24
CA PRO A 517 8.06 -20.14 5.79
C PRO A 517 8.69 -21.06 6.82
N PRO A 518 10.02 -21.23 6.79
CA PRO A 518 10.70 -21.98 7.82
C PRO A 518 10.63 -21.24 9.17
N GLY A 519 10.37 -21.97 10.22
CA GLY A 519 10.28 -21.41 11.56
C GLY A 519 10.32 -22.48 12.64
#